data_9b4ded6ddeece452b63097c717bb0d5e
#
_entry.id   9b4ded6ddeece452b63097c717bb0d5e
#
_cell.length_a   1.000
_cell.length_b   1.000
_cell.length_c   1.000
_cell.angle_alpha   90.00
_cell.angle_beta   90.00
_cell.angle_gamma   90.00
#
_symmetry.space_group_name_H-M   'P 1'
#
loop_
_entity.id
_entity.type
_entity.pdbx_description
1 polymer ?
#
loop_
_entity_poly.entity_id
_entity_poly.type
_entity_poly.pdbx_seq_one_letter_code
_entity_poly.pdbx_strand_id
1 'polypeptide(L)'
;MPEIQEFLNQGLPNRVRINHALEHATLHVLQEKGIAGRLGGISDAGGFWIYGDVATETLLLGAQEALKRLAEGESALAVHPNCGTNLAVGSLAAGGLAWMGMRGTKGKMSRRLARLPIAILMGIIGYQLAKPLGPKIQEQVTTNADVSGMELVQVLRHDVASGITIHRVSTRMTR
;
A
#
# COMPACT_ATOMS: atom_id res chain seq x y z
N MET A 1 2.01 -5.33 23.05
CA MET A 1 1.66 -4.56 21.85
C MET A 1 0.22 -4.02 21.81
N PRO A 2 -0.59 -4.11 22.90
CA PRO A 2 -1.96 -3.57 22.89
C PRO A 2 -1.99 -2.06 22.66
N GLU A 3 -1.08 -1.29 23.26
CA GLU A 3 -1.04 0.18 23.14
C GLU A 3 -0.84 0.69 21.71
N ILE A 4 -0.03 0.01 20.89
CA ILE A 4 0.17 0.38 19.48
C ILE A 4 -1.10 0.15 18.67
N GLN A 5 -1.80 -0.96 18.91
CA GLN A 5 -3.06 -1.27 18.24
C GLN A 5 -4.16 -0.29 18.64
N GLU A 6 -4.21 0.09 19.91
CA GLU A 6 -5.14 1.10 20.39
C GLU A 6 -4.90 2.45 19.71
N PHE A 7 -3.65 2.91 19.65
CA PHE A 7 -3.27 4.13 18.95
C PHE A 7 -3.63 4.06 17.45
N LEU A 8 -3.36 2.94 16.78
CA LEU A 8 -3.65 2.76 15.36
C LEU A 8 -5.15 2.73 15.06
N ASN A 9 -5.98 2.32 16.01
CA ASN A 9 -7.42 2.21 15.85
C ASN A 9 -8.19 3.48 16.23
N GLN A 10 -7.49 4.58 16.53
CA GLN A 10 -8.11 5.84 16.94
C GLN A 10 -7.73 7.00 16.02
N GLY A 11 -8.64 7.95 15.88
CA GLY A 11 -8.40 9.24 15.25
C GLY A 11 -7.89 9.21 13.82
N LEU A 12 -6.90 10.05 13.52
CA LEU A 12 -6.30 10.17 12.17
C LEU A 12 -5.60 8.90 11.68
N PRO A 13 -4.80 8.18 12.49
CA PRO A 13 -4.18 6.94 12.03
C PRO A 13 -5.20 5.92 11.53
N ASN A 14 -6.29 5.73 12.26
CA ASN A 14 -7.35 4.79 11.86
C ASN A 14 -8.01 5.21 10.54
N ARG A 15 -8.30 6.50 10.37
CA ARG A 15 -8.89 7.02 9.12
C ARG A 15 -8.00 6.74 7.90
N VAL A 16 -6.68 6.96 8.02
CA VAL A 16 -5.74 6.63 6.95
C VAL A 16 -5.77 5.13 6.64
N ARG A 17 -5.78 4.28 7.67
CA ARG A 17 -5.81 2.82 7.52
C ARG A 17 -7.09 2.31 6.84
N ILE A 18 -8.25 2.88 7.18
CA ILE A 18 -9.52 2.52 6.55
C ILE A 18 -9.54 2.99 5.08
N ASN A 19 -9.10 4.22 4.80
CA ASN A 19 -8.98 4.72 3.43
C ASN A 19 -8.00 3.88 2.60
N HIS A 20 -6.90 3.41 3.19
CA HIS A 20 -5.92 2.54 2.52
C HIS A 20 -6.52 1.16 2.21
N ALA A 21 -7.34 0.62 3.10
CA ALA A 21 -8.08 -0.61 2.83
C ALA A 21 -9.08 -0.43 1.67
N LEU A 22 -9.80 0.69 1.63
CA LEU A 22 -10.75 0.99 0.55
C LEU A 22 -10.03 1.26 -0.77
N GLU A 23 -8.87 1.92 -0.76
CA GLU A 23 -8.01 2.09 -1.94
C GLU A 23 -7.63 0.73 -2.53
N HIS A 24 -7.10 -0.19 -1.71
CA HIS A 24 -6.74 -1.54 -2.14
C HIS A 24 -7.92 -2.31 -2.71
N ALA A 25 -9.04 -2.31 -2.00
CA ALA A 25 -10.27 -2.96 -2.46
C ALA A 25 -10.75 -2.38 -3.80
N THR A 26 -10.66 -1.05 -3.96
CA THR A 26 -11.00 -0.38 -5.24
C THR A 26 -10.09 -0.86 -6.37
N LEU A 27 -8.78 -0.96 -6.14
CA LEU A 27 -7.84 -1.47 -7.14
C LEU A 27 -8.12 -2.93 -7.51
N HIS A 28 -8.47 -3.78 -6.54
CA HIS A 28 -8.87 -5.16 -6.81
C HIS A 28 -10.13 -5.24 -7.67
N VAL A 29 -11.19 -4.49 -7.32
CA VAL A 29 -12.44 -4.46 -8.08
C VAL A 29 -12.21 -3.96 -9.52
N LEU A 30 -11.40 -2.93 -9.71
CA LEU A 30 -11.05 -2.42 -11.04
C LEU A 30 -10.28 -3.47 -11.85
N GLN A 31 -9.36 -4.18 -11.23
CA GLN A 31 -8.59 -5.26 -11.87
C GLN A 31 -9.48 -6.44 -12.25
N GLU A 32 -10.41 -6.84 -11.40
CA GLU A 32 -11.41 -7.90 -11.68
C GLU A 32 -12.31 -7.53 -12.88
N LYS A 33 -12.61 -6.23 -13.05
CA LYS A 33 -13.37 -5.70 -14.20
C LYS A 33 -12.54 -5.55 -15.47
N GLY A 34 -11.30 -6.05 -15.48
CA GLY A 34 -10.44 -6.03 -16.66
C GLY A 34 -9.86 -4.66 -17.01
N ILE A 35 -9.87 -3.70 -16.07
CA ILE A 35 -9.22 -2.41 -16.29
C ILE A 35 -7.72 -2.61 -16.20
N ALA A 36 -7.14 -2.92 -17.36
CA ALA A 36 -5.75 -3.32 -17.55
C ALA A 36 -4.80 -2.12 -17.59
N GLY A 37 -4.90 -1.19 -16.65
CA GLY A 37 -3.97 -0.07 -16.52
C GLY A 37 -2.98 -0.28 -15.36
N ARG A 38 -1.82 0.37 -15.42
CA ARG A 38 -0.97 0.52 -14.23
C ARG A 38 -1.64 1.58 -13.34
N LEU A 39 -2.54 1.12 -12.47
CA LEU A 39 -3.13 1.98 -11.46
C LEU A 39 -2.29 1.90 -10.18
N GLY A 40 -2.09 3.04 -9.57
CA GLY A 40 -1.48 3.17 -8.25
C GLY A 40 -2.31 4.08 -7.38
N GLY A 41 -2.12 4.00 -6.06
CA GLY A 41 -2.84 4.85 -5.13
C GLY A 41 -2.00 5.32 -3.96
N ILE A 42 -2.49 6.35 -3.30
CA ILE A 42 -1.96 6.87 -2.03
C ILE A 42 -3.14 7.34 -1.19
N SER A 43 -3.19 6.91 0.06
CA SER A 43 -4.26 7.24 1.00
C SER A 43 -3.84 8.28 2.04
N ASP A 44 -4.80 9.09 2.45
CA ASP A 44 -4.71 10.02 3.57
C ASP A 44 -5.98 9.97 4.45
N ALA A 45 -6.09 10.84 5.44
CA ALA A 45 -7.22 10.83 6.37
C ALA A 45 -8.56 11.30 5.75
N GLY A 46 -8.54 11.95 4.59
CA GLY A 46 -9.73 12.45 3.88
C GLY A 46 -10.16 11.59 2.70
N GLY A 47 -9.44 10.46 2.44
CA GLY A 47 -9.71 9.58 1.30
C GLY A 47 -8.43 9.06 0.66
N PHE A 48 -8.46 8.88 -0.67
CA PHE A 48 -7.31 8.39 -1.41
C PHE A 48 -7.23 8.98 -2.82
N TRP A 49 -6.06 8.86 -3.41
CA TRP A 49 -5.75 9.26 -4.76
C TRP A 49 -5.53 8.03 -5.61
N ILE A 50 -6.04 8.03 -6.84
CA ILE A 50 -5.74 7.01 -7.84
C ILE A 50 -5.02 7.67 -9.01
N TYR A 51 -3.88 7.11 -9.37
CA TYR A 51 -3.05 7.52 -10.50
C TYR A 51 -3.18 6.49 -11.62
N GLY A 52 -3.38 6.97 -12.83
CA GLY A 52 -3.46 6.13 -14.03
C GLY A 52 -4.73 6.37 -14.84
N ASP A 53 -4.78 5.73 -16.01
CA ASP A 53 -5.85 5.93 -16.96
C ASP A 53 -7.07 5.07 -16.60
N VAL A 54 -8.05 5.72 -15.98
CA VAL A 54 -9.36 5.14 -15.65
C VAL A 54 -10.44 6.22 -15.81
N ALA A 55 -11.60 5.87 -16.34
CA ALA A 55 -12.73 6.80 -16.41
C ALA A 55 -13.27 7.09 -15.01
N THR A 56 -13.63 8.34 -14.73
CA THR A 56 -14.13 8.79 -13.41
C THR A 56 -15.33 7.97 -12.94
N GLU A 57 -16.28 7.70 -13.85
CA GLU A 57 -17.47 6.91 -13.55
C GLU A 57 -17.12 5.47 -13.19
N THR A 58 -16.19 4.87 -13.93
CA THR A 58 -15.71 3.50 -13.65
C THR A 58 -15.02 3.41 -12.29
N LEU A 59 -14.22 4.43 -11.94
CA LEU A 59 -13.59 4.52 -10.63
C LEU A 59 -14.62 4.67 -9.52
N LEU A 60 -15.63 5.53 -9.71
CA LEU A 60 -16.71 5.71 -8.75
C LEU A 60 -17.47 4.41 -8.48
N LEU A 61 -17.89 3.72 -9.54
CA LEU A 61 -18.58 2.43 -9.43
C LEU A 61 -17.70 1.36 -8.79
N GLY A 62 -16.40 1.35 -9.12
CA GLY A 62 -15.41 0.45 -8.51
C GLY A 62 -15.23 0.70 -7.01
N ALA A 63 -15.16 1.97 -6.60
CA ALA A 63 -15.03 2.35 -5.19
C ALA A 63 -16.31 2.05 -4.39
N GLN A 64 -17.49 2.24 -4.98
CA GLN A 64 -18.77 1.87 -4.35
C GLN A 64 -18.88 0.35 -4.14
N GLU A 65 -18.54 -0.43 -5.14
CA GLU A 65 -18.50 -1.88 -5.07
C GLU A 65 -17.50 -2.36 -4.00
N ALA A 66 -16.29 -1.77 -3.98
CA ALA A 66 -15.26 -2.08 -3.01
C ALA A 66 -15.71 -1.79 -1.57
N LEU A 67 -16.34 -0.63 -1.35
CA LEU A 67 -16.90 -0.27 -0.05
C LEU A 67 -17.97 -1.25 0.41
N LYS A 68 -18.88 -1.64 -0.49
CA LYS A 68 -19.92 -2.64 -0.22
C LYS A 68 -19.31 -3.97 0.17
N ARG A 69 -18.38 -4.50 -0.62
CA ARG A 69 -17.74 -5.81 -0.37
C ARG A 69 -16.96 -5.84 0.95
N LEU A 70 -16.23 -4.75 1.27
CA LEU A 70 -15.59 -4.62 2.59
C LEU A 70 -16.61 -4.61 3.73
N ALA A 71 -17.74 -3.89 3.57
CA ALA A 71 -18.82 -3.87 4.57
C ALA A 71 -19.51 -5.24 4.73
N GLU A 72 -19.53 -6.06 3.70
CA GLU A 72 -20.01 -7.46 3.70
C GLU A 72 -18.98 -8.45 4.29
N GLY A 73 -17.79 -7.97 4.68
CA GLY A 73 -16.77 -8.74 5.37
C GLY A 73 -15.67 -9.33 4.48
N GLU A 74 -15.56 -8.95 3.21
CA GLU A 74 -14.46 -9.37 2.33
C GLU A 74 -13.13 -8.67 2.70
N SER A 75 -12.65 -8.86 3.92
CA SER A 75 -11.46 -8.19 4.47
C SER A 75 -10.17 -8.47 3.68
N ALA A 76 -10.11 -9.57 2.92
CA ALA A 76 -8.98 -9.90 2.06
C ALA A 76 -8.70 -8.82 1.01
N LEU A 77 -9.71 -8.06 0.57
CA LEU A 77 -9.56 -6.94 -0.36
C LEU A 77 -8.73 -5.78 0.20
N ALA A 78 -8.59 -5.68 1.53
CA ALA A 78 -7.76 -4.67 2.17
C ALA A 78 -6.25 -4.90 2.01
N VAL A 79 -5.84 -6.06 1.50
CA VAL A 79 -4.42 -6.43 1.28
C VAL A 79 -4.14 -6.49 -0.21
N HIS A 80 -3.20 -5.67 -0.70
CA HIS A 80 -2.87 -5.62 -2.13
C HIS A 80 -1.42 -6.05 -2.39
N PRO A 81 -1.15 -6.93 -3.39
CA PRO A 81 0.19 -7.45 -3.65
C PRO A 81 1.19 -6.37 -4.06
N ASN A 82 0.73 -5.32 -4.74
CA ASN A 82 1.58 -4.23 -5.24
C ASN A 82 1.59 -3.00 -4.30
N CYS A 83 1.21 -3.14 -3.04
CA CYS A 83 1.26 -2.06 -2.07
C CYS A 83 2.71 -1.63 -1.77
N GLY A 84 2.93 -0.31 -1.63
CA GLY A 84 4.22 0.25 -1.23
C GLY A 84 4.76 -0.28 0.10
N THR A 85 3.89 -0.74 1.00
CA THR A 85 4.30 -1.42 2.25
C THR A 85 5.13 -2.67 1.96
N ASN A 86 4.76 -3.48 0.96
CA ASN A 86 5.51 -4.68 0.57
C ASN A 86 6.91 -4.31 0.08
N LEU A 87 7.00 -3.25 -0.73
CA LEU A 87 8.28 -2.75 -1.24
C LEU A 87 9.15 -2.22 -0.09
N ALA A 88 8.58 -1.44 0.83
CA ALA A 88 9.30 -0.89 1.97
C ALA A 88 9.87 -1.99 2.87
N VAL A 89 9.05 -2.97 3.25
CA VAL A 89 9.46 -4.11 4.10
C VAL A 89 10.54 -4.94 3.41
N GLY A 90 10.34 -5.27 2.12
CA GLY A 90 11.32 -6.01 1.33
C GLY A 90 12.66 -5.26 1.22
N SER A 91 12.61 -3.95 0.95
CA SER A 91 13.81 -3.12 0.80
C SER A 91 14.58 -2.96 2.12
N LEU A 92 13.89 -2.80 3.24
CA LEU A 92 14.52 -2.74 4.58
C LEU A 92 15.23 -4.06 4.92
N ALA A 93 14.60 -5.19 4.67
CA ALA A 93 15.21 -6.49 4.90
C ALA A 93 16.41 -6.74 3.95
N ALA A 94 16.25 -6.40 2.67
CA ALA A 94 17.33 -6.50 1.69
C ALA A 94 18.53 -5.62 2.08
N GLY A 95 18.28 -4.36 2.40
CA GLY A 95 19.33 -3.40 2.81
C GLY A 95 20.03 -3.81 4.09
N GLY A 96 19.27 -4.30 5.09
CA GLY A 96 19.80 -4.80 6.36
C GLY A 96 20.75 -5.99 6.18
N LEU A 97 20.31 -7.00 5.41
CA LEU A 97 21.17 -8.17 5.14
C LEU A 97 22.35 -7.84 4.22
N ALA A 98 22.17 -7.00 3.20
CA ALA A 98 23.26 -6.53 2.37
C ALA A 98 24.31 -5.76 3.20
N TRP A 99 23.88 -4.90 4.12
CA TRP A 99 24.76 -4.21 5.05
C TRP A 99 25.54 -5.17 5.95
N MET A 100 24.90 -6.22 6.45
CA MET A 100 25.58 -7.28 7.21
C MET A 100 26.67 -7.96 6.38
N GLY A 101 26.42 -8.25 5.09
CA GLY A 101 27.41 -8.80 4.16
C GLY A 101 28.63 -7.89 3.95
N MET A 102 28.44 -6.58 4.10
CA MET A 102 29.50 -5.58 3.97
C MET A 102 30.27 -5.33 5.28
N ARG A 103 29.87 -5.88 6.42
CA ARG A 103 30.55 -5.66 7.71
C ARG A 103 31.99 -6.16 7.66
N GLY A 104 32.89 -5.46 8.35
CA GLY A 104 34.32 -5.81 8.43
C GLY A 104 35.15 -5.35 7.22
N THR A 105 34.59 -4.59 6.29
CA THR A 105 35.32 -4.04 5.12
C THR A 105 36.02 -2.70 5.43
N LYS A 106 36.38 -2.42 6.66
CA LYS A 106 37.09 -1.20 7.03
C LYS A 106 38.41 -1.07 6.21
N GLY A 107 38.59 0.04 5.51
CA GLY A 107 39.85 0.38 4.82
C GLY A 107 39.76 0.33 3.29
N LYS A 108 40.43 -0.64 2.66
CA LYS A 108 40.68 -0.61 1.20
C LYS A 108 39.43 -0.86 0.35
N MET A 109 39.26 -0.05 -0.72
CA MET A 109 38.18 -0.17 -1.70
C MET A 109 38.11 -1.59 -2.31
N SER A 110 39.27 -2.21 -2.58
CA SER A 110 39.33 -3.58 -3.11
C SER A 110 38.62 -4.61 -2.25
N ARG A 111 38.68 -4.49 -0.91
CA ARG A 111 37.94 -5.39 0.01
C ARG A 111 36.43 -5.16 -0.06
N ARG A 112 35.99 -3.91 -0.25
CA ARG A 112 34.56 -3.61 -0.43
C ARG A 112 34.02 -4.20 -1.73
N LEU A 113 34.77 -4.03 -2.83
CA LEU A 113 34.42 -4.60 -4.14
C LEU A 113 34.37 -6.14 -4.08
N ALA A 114 35.33 -6.78 -3.42
CA ALA A 114 35.34 -8.23 -3.27
C ALA A 114 34.13 -8.80 -2.47
N ARG A 115 33.50 -7.99 -1.61
CA ARG A 115 32.30 -8.37 -0.85
C ARG A 115 30.97 -8.03 -1.50
N LEU A 116 30.97 -7.23 -2.57
CA LEU A 116 29.71 -6.87 -3.27
C LEU A 116 28.87 -8.09 -3.69
N PRO A 117 29.44 -9.17 -4.28
CA PRO A 117 28.63 -10.33 -4.65
C PRO A 117 27.92 -10.96 -3.45
N ILE A 118 28.59 -11.03 -2.30
CA ILE A 118 27.99 -11.57 -1.06
C ILE A 118 26.90 -10.64 -0.55
N ALA A 119 27.14 -9.32 -0.56
CA ALA A 119 26.14 -8.35 -0.12
C ALA A 119 24.89 -8.37 -1.01
N ILE A 120 25.07 -8.48 -2.34
CA ILE A 120 23.95 -8.60 -3.29
C ILE A 120 23.15 -9.89 -3.01
N LEU A 121 23.83 -11.02 -2.86
CA LEU A 121 23.18 -12.29 -2.56
C LEU A 121 22.39 -12.23 -1.24
N MET A 122 23.00 -11.68 -0.17
CA MET A 122 22.33 -11.48 1.12
C MET A 122 21.13 -10.52 0.99
N GLY A 123 21.25 -9.46 0.18
CA GLY A 123 20.12 -8.56 -0.10
C GLY A 123 18.95 -9.27 -0.79
N ILE A 124 19.24 -10.09 -1.80
CA ILE A 124 18.23 -10.91 -2.49
C ILE A 124 17.54 -11.86 -1.51
N ILE A 125 18.33 -12.56 -0.68
CA ILE A 125 17.79 -13.46 0.35
C ILE A 125 16.90 -12.67 1.33
N GLY A 126 17.35 -11.51 1.81
CA GLY A 126 16.57 -10.66 2.71
C GLY A 126 15.24 -10.24 2.11
N TYR A 127 15.24 -9.80 0.86
CA TYR A 127 14.01 -9.45 0.14
C TYR A 127 13.05 -10.63 0.06
N GLN A 128 13.53 -11.81 -0.31
CA GLN A 128 12.69 -13.01 -0.44
C GLN A 128 12.11 -13.48 0.89
N LEU A 129 12.91 -13.45 1.96
CA LEU A 129 12.45 -13.80 3.31
C LEU A 129 11.41 -12.82 3.86
N ALA A 130 11.47 -11.55 3.43
CA ALA A 130 10.54 -10.52 3.85
C ALA A 130 9.19 -10.54 3.09
N LYS A 131 9.10 -11.19 1.93
CA LYS A 131 7.85 -11.24 1.13
C LYS A 131 6.59 -11.60 1.93
N PRO A 132 6.58 -12.64 2.79
CA PRO A 132 5.39 -12.99 3.54
C PRO A 132 5.05 -12.01 4.67
N LEU A 133 5.98 -11.11 5.04
CA LEU A 133 5.76 -10.12 6.09
C LEU A 133 4.96 -8.92 5.58
N GLY A 134 5.11 -8.55 4.31
CA GLY A 134 4.42 -7.41 3.72
C GLY A 134 2.90 -7.47 3.88
N PRO A 135 2.22 -8.54 3.41
CA PRO A 135 0.78 -8.71 3.60
C PRO A 135 0.34 -8.67 5.07
N LYS A 136 1.10 -9.32 5.97
CA LYS A 136 0.81 -9.30 7.42
C LYS A 136 0.89 -7.89 8.02
N ILE A 137 1.87 -7.10 7.57
CA ILE A 137 2.01 -5.70 8.01
C ILE A 137 0.87 -4.85 7.42
N GLN A 138 0.45 -5.10 6.19
CA GLN A 138 -0.73 -4.45 5.66
C GLN A 138 -1.93 -4.73 6.57
N GLU A 139 -2.28 -5.97 6.77
CA GLU A 139 -3.44 -6.41 7.56
C GLU A 139 -3.43 -5.87 8.99
N GLN A 140 -2.28 -5.87 9.67
CA GLN A 140 -2.20 -5.53 11.08
C GLN A 140 -1.90 -4.05 11.35
N VAL A 141 -1.17 -3.38 10.45
CA VAL A 141 -0.59 -2.05 10.73
C VAL A 141 -1.09 -0.99 9.76
N THR A 142 -1.04 -1.24 8.44
CA THR A 142 -1.26 -0.17 7.46
C THR A 142 -2.65 -0.12 6.87
N THR A 143 -3.47 -1.16 7.05
CA THR A 143 -4.88 -1.16 6.64
C THR A 143 -5.81 -1.52 7.81
N ASN A 144 -7.08 -1.14 7.68
CA ASN A 144 -8.16 -1.57 8.54
C ASN A 144 -9.39 -1.79 7.65
N ALA A 145 -9.86 -3.04 7.57
CA ALA A 145 -11.00 -3.41 6.72
C ALA A 145 -12.37 -3.04 7.30
N ASP A 146 -12.42 -2.55 8.54
CA ASP A 146 -13.65 -2.08 9.16
C ASP A 146 -14.04 -0.71 8.60
N VAL A 147 -14.88 -0.72 7.59
CA VAL A 147 -15.42 0.47 6.92
C VAL A 147 -16.73 0.97 7.53
N SER A 148 -17.11 0.51 8.71
CA SER A 148 -18.36 0.88 9.40
C SER A 148 -18.47 2.41 9.54
N GLY A 149 -19.57 2.96 9.07
CA GLY A 149 -19.82 4.40 9.08
C GLY A 149 -18.99 5.20 8.06
N MET A 150 -18.33 4.54 7.10
CA MET A 150 -17.66 5.23 6.00
C MET A 150 -18.63 5.49 4.84
N GLU A 151 -18.55 6.68 4.29
CA GLU A 151 -19.27 7.10 3.08
C GLU A 151 -18.33 7.67 2.05
N LEU A 152 -18.57 7.34 0.77
CA LEU A 152 -17.96 8.03 -0.36
C LEU A 152 -18.65 9.38 -0.56
N VAL A 153 -17.88 10.46 -0.58
CA VAL A 153 -18.41 11.81 -0.76
C VAL A 153 -18.43 12.20 -2.23
N GLN A 154 -17.28 12.05 -2.89
CA GLN A 154 -17.12 12.43 -4.29
C GLN A 154 -15.88 11.82 -4.90
N VAL A 155 -15.85 11.76 -6.24
CA VAL A 155 -14.66 11.46 -7.04
C VAL A 155 -14.41 12.65 -7.96
N LEU A 156 -13.24 13.26 -7.84
CA LEU A 156 -12.81 14.40 -8.65
C LEU A 156 -11.64 14.00 -9.53
N ARG A 157 -11.71 14.34 -10.81
CA ARG A 157 -10.63 14.15 -11.77
C ARG A 157 -9.74 15.40 -11.80
N HIS A 158 -8.43 15.17 -11.79
CA HIS A 158 -7.41 16.19 -11.97
C HIS A 158 -6.51 15.78 -13.14
N ASP A 159 -6.52 16.57 -14.21
CA ASP A 159 -5.63 16.34 -15.33
C ASP A 159 -4.32 17.10 -15.10
N VAL A 160 -3.21 16.36 -15.09
CA VAL A 160 -1.88 16.93 -14.91
C VAL A 160 -1.24 17.16 -16.28
N ALA A 161 -0.46 18.24 -16.41
CA ALA A 161 0.19 18.66 -17.67
C ALA A 161 1.07 17.57 -18.34
N SER A 162 1.40 16.50 -17.63
CA SER A 162 2.16 15.34 -18.12
C SER A 162 1.30 14.28 -18.84
N GLY A 163 -0.01 14.51 -19.03
CA GLY A 163 -0.93 13.51 -19.59
C GLY A 163 -1.30 12.37 -18.63
N ILE A 164 -0.91 12.49 -17.36
CA ILE A 164 -1.30 11.54 -16.31
C ILE A 164 -2.63 11.99 -15.72
N THR A 165 -3.61 11.10 -15.70
CA THR A 165 -4.89 11.32 -15.01
C THR A 165 -4.74 10.95 -13.55
N ILE A 166 -5.19 11.82 -12.65
CA ILE A 166 -5.22 11.62 -11.21
C ILE A 166 -6.65 11.83 -10.74
N HIS A 167 -7.14 10.91 -9.91
CA HIS A 167 -8.46 11.05 -9.29
C HIS A 167 -8.34 11.17 -7.79
N ARG A 168 -9.08 12.11 -7.21
CA ARG A 168 -9.31 12.20 -5.77
C ARG A 168 -10.62 11.53 -5.40
N VAL A 169 -10.56 10.48 -4.62
CA VAL A 169 -11.72 9.87 -3.96
C VAL A 169 -11.79 10.40 -2.55
N SER A 170 -12.83 11.15 -2.22
CA SER A 170 -13.02 11.72 -0.88
C SER A 170 -13.99 10.87 -0.07
N THR A 171 -13.66 10.64 1.19
CA THR A 171 -14.44 9.85 2.13
C THR A 171 -14.78 10.65 3.38
N ARG A 172 -15.84 10.24 4.06
CA ARG A 172 -16.24 10.79 5.35
C ARG A 172 -16.66 9.65 6.28
N MET A 173 -16.29 9.76 7.57
CA MET A 173 -16.83 8.89 8.62
C MET A 173 -18.09 9.53 9.20
N THR A 174 -19.22 8.86 9.12
CA THR A 174 -20.43 9.19 9.86
C THR A 174 -20.32 8.56 11.25
N ARG A 175 -20.52 9.36 12.27
CA ARG A 175 -20.49 8.91 13.68
C ARG A 175 -21.70 8.05 13.99
#